data_10ab520e8ae2246c48917eecaa68814e
#
_entry.id   10ab520e8ae2246c48917eecaa68814e
#
_cell.length_a   1.000
_cell.length_b   1.000
_cell.length_c   1.000
_cell.angle_alpha   90.00
_cell.angle_beta   90.00
_cell.angle_gamma   90.00
#
_symmetry.space_group_name_H-M   'P 1'
#
loop_
_entity.id
_entity.type
_entity.pdbx_description
1 polymer ?
#
loop_
_entity_poly.entity_id
_entity_poly.type
_entity_poly.pdbx_seq_one_letter_code
_entity_poly.pdbx_strand_id
1 'polypeptide(L)'
;MKHHLLLALVVLAGIVPFSSRAVYMDEHIFLLMARSAHTNFLFPQDTPALFFGQTRPSFVGHTHPPVGEYYLALLYSIFGEFREVPFRLLFSVFAIAAVFGFYALAKRFTANPLWLSLLFAVSPAFFVYSATLMMDVPMLACLLAGFALYFGHVQGRRGFLPLSSMCFILAVGIGYTALVPLGCFFAGLLAARRPLKELLSVVAAPVALTLYLVAMTIHFGAFPPALTLGYLVTQGSVFRNVLALLSFTGAIGVFPWLVSGKRLPITTSVLAVAILTLFTSWPSMVYRLWFIVLASSGLVVLITFAGAARKLIVSGKNTGEAFLILWVPATLLFFVLIGDMISARYILLALPALYLVIFRDASERRLIYITVPTAVLSLTLAYADFISVNVNRDWVQQTVVPLQQEGFRIWSGAESGLRFYLEQKGIQTLSATDVSPKPGDLIVRHKLYHYGLADSVGALSIILKTFTLTSAFPVRTYNQAAGAGFHDSNMGLVPFIFSRAAFDEVEVAEMCPLEAAVWSPEGPIFMQREAEREFPMKIPSNTKIEYELDGDGAAAVMTSGIRLIKGPAPRIVWRNFRIVPKQFALQ
;
A
#
# COMPACT_ATOMS: atom_id res chain seq x y z
N MET A 1 17.45 17.24 26.15
CA MET A 1 16.33 18.08 25.70
C MET A 1 16.52 18.62 24.28
N LYS A 2 17.63 19.28 23.94
CA LYS A 2 17.89 19.85 22.58
C LYS A 2 17.75 18.83 21.43
N HIS A 3 18.30 17.61 21.56
CA HIS A 3 18.20 16.58 20.51
C HIS A 3 16.77 16.10 20.26
N HIS A 4 15.96 15.91 21.31
CA HIS A 4 14.55 15.51 21.14
C HIS A 4 13.73 16.60 20.44
N LEU A 5 13.97 17.87 20.79
CA LEU A 5 13.33 18.99 20.11
C LEU A 5 13.70 19.02 18.62
N LEU A 6 14.98 18.88 18.29
CA LEU A 6 15.44 18.84 16.89
C LEU A 6 14.80 17.67 16.12
N LEU A 7 14.79 16.47 16.70
CA LEU A 7 14.19 15.30 16.06
C LEU A 7 12.68 15.49 15.85
N ALA A 8 11.96 16.03 16.83
CA ALA A 8 10.54 16.34 16.69
C ALA A 8 10.29 17.39 15.59
N LEU A 9 11.09 18.44 15.54
CA LEU A 9 10.99 19.47 14.50
C LEU A 9 11.25 18.92 13.10
N VAL A 10 12.23 18.03 12.92
CA VAL A 10 12.50 17.38 11.63
C VAL A 10 11.32 16.51 11.19
N VAL A 11 10.73 15.72 12.11
CA VAL A 11 9.54 14.91 11.81
C VAL A 11 8.36 15.79 11.43
N LEU A 12 8.08 16.84 12.21
CA LEU A 12 6.97 17.76 11.92
C LEU A 12 7.20 18.54 10.63
N ALA A 13 8.41 18.99 10.34
CA ALA A 13 8.75 19.64 9.08
C ALA A 13 8.53 18.72 7.88
N GLY A 14 8.68 17.41 8.06
CA GLY A 14 8.37 16.41 7.04
C GLY A 14 6.88 16.14 6.87
N ILE A 15 6.07 16.26 7.92
CA ILE A 15 4.64 15.89 7.89
C ILE A 15 3.73 17.09 7.55
N VAL A 16 4.02 18.27 8.12
CA VAL A 16 3.15 19.46 7.98
C VAL A 16 2.85 19.83 6.53
N PRO A 17 3.81 19.84 5.58
CA PRO A 17 3.52 20.16 4.18
C PRO A 17 2.58 19.17 3.50
N PHE A 18 2.50 17.94 4.01
CA PHE A 18 1.70 16.84 3.46
C PHE A 18 0.47 16.51 4.33
N SER A 19 0.16 17.33 5.33
CA SER A 19 -0.96 17.07 6.25
C SER A 19 -2.35 17.08 5.57
N SER A 20 -2.49 17.76 4.43
CA SER A 20 -3.70 17.72 3.59
C SER A 20 -3.69 16.60 2.55
N ARG A 21 -2.85 15.59 2.73
CA ARG A 21 -2.84 14.39 1.89
C ARG A 21 -4.20 13.69 1.94
N ALA A 22 -4.72 13.34 0.79
CA ALA A 22 -5.99 12.63 0.66
C ALA A 22 -5.90 11.21 1.27
N VAL A 23 -7.05 10.67 1.65
CA VAL A 23 -7.22 9.28 2.09
C VAL A 23 -6.94 8.33 0.93
N TYR A 24 -6.17 7.28 1.18
CA TYR A 24 -5.80 6.33 0.13
C TYR A 24 -5.50 4.94 0.69
N MET A 25 -5.59 3.91 -0.14
CA MET A 25 -5.38 2.50 0.22
C MET A 25 -6.23 2.08 1.44
N ASP A 26 -5.62 1.40 2.41
CA ASP A 26 -6.31 0.84 3.59
C ASP A 26 -6.76 1.91 4.59
N GLU A 27 -6.32 3.18 4.44
CA GLU A 27 -6.70 4.26 5.37
C GLU A 27 -8.22 4.39 5.52
N HIS A 28 -8.99 4.19 4.43
CA HIS A 28 -10.45 4.28 4.49
C HIS A 28 -11.06 3.18 5.36
N ILE A 29 -10.47 1.97 5.37
CA ILE A 29 -10.94 0.86 6.23
C ILE A 29 -10.62 1.15 7.70
N PHE A 30 -9.42 1.67 7.99
CA PHE A 30 -9.06 2.09 9.35
C PHE A 30 -9.99 3.20 9.87
N LEU A 31 -10.34 4.17 9.02
CA LEU A 31 -11.31 5.23 9.36
C LEU A 31 -12.72 4.67 9.55
N LEU A 32 -13.13 3.69 8.75
CA LEU A 32 -14.42 3.00 8.90
C LEU A 32 -14.49 2.25 10.24
N MET A 33 -13.46 1.48 10.58
CA MET A 33 -13.37 0.78 11.87
C MET A 33 -13.31 1.76 13.04
N ALA A 34 -12.56 2.86 12.92
CA ALA A 34 -12.50 3.90 13.94
C ALA A 34 -13.87 4.54 14.19
N ARG A 35 -14.65 4.80 13.14
CA ARG A 35 -16.01 5.29 13.26
C ARG A 35 -16.93 4.26 13.91
N SER A 36 -16.78 2.98 13.57
CA SER A 36 -17.51 1.88 14.20
C SER A 36 -17.19 1.75 15.69
N ALA A 37 -15.93 1.95 16.08
CA ALA A 37 -15.49 1.89 17.48
C ALA A 37 -16.23 2.92 18.38
N HIS A 38 -16.78 3.96 17.79
CA HIS A 38 -17.57 4.97 18.51
C HIS A 38 -18.92 4.44 18.98
N THR A 39 -19.53 3.56 18.18
CA THR A 39 -20.84 2.97 18.47
C THR A 39 -20.72 1.55 19.02
N ASN A 40 -19.71 0.80 18.61
CA ASN A 40 -19.42 -0.56 19.02
C ASN A 40 -17.96 -0.69 19.48
N PHE A 41 -17.69 -0.23 20.69
CA PHE A 41 -16.34 -0.18 21.24
C PHE A 41 -15.68 -1.57 21.35
N LEU A 42 -16.43 -2.61 21.74
CA LEU A 42 -15.87 -3.94 21.95
C LEU A 42 -15.57 -4.67 20.63
N PHE A 43 -16.36 -4.40 19.59
CA PHE A 43 -16.27 -5.08 18.31
C PHE A 43 -16.27 -4.08 17.14
N PRO A 44 -15.27 -3.19 17.04
CA PRO A 44 -15.23 -2.18 15.98
C PRO A 44 -15.11 -2.80 14.58
N GLN A 45 -14.66 -4.03 14.48
CA GLN A 45 -14.51 -4.79 13.26
C GLN A 45 -15.80 -5.50 12.79
N ASP A 46 -16.91 -5.33 13.51
CA ASP A 46 -18.24 -5.81 13.11
C ASP A 46 -18.84 -4.96 11.97
N THR A 47 -18.21 -3.83 11.67
CA THR A 47 -18.62 -2.99 10.57
C THR A 47 -18.42 -3.69 9.23
N PRO A 48 -19.43 -3.70 8.35
CA PRO A 48 -19.28 -4.25 7.01
C PRO A 48 -18.28 -3.40 6.22
N ALA A 49 -17.25 -4.03 5.73
CA ALA A 49 -16.27 -3.45 4.81
C ALA A 49 -16.41 -4.11 3.44
N LEU A 50 -16.54 -3.30 2.40
CA LEU A 50 -16.43 -3.77 1.03
C LEU A 50 -14.95 -3.90 0.70
N PHE A 51 -14.51 -5.10 0.36
CA PHE A 51 -13.13 -5.38 0.01
C PHE A 51 -13.09 -6.40 -1.12
N PHE A 52 -12.40 -6.09 -2.21
CA PHE A 52 -12.40 -6.91 -3.43
C PHE A 52 -13.81 -7.30 -3.92
N GLY A 53 -14.73 -6.32 -3.95
CA GLY A 53 -16.09 -6.53 -4.42
C GLY A 53 -17.03 -7.30 -3.48
N GLN A 54 -16.56 -7.73 -2.31
CA GLN A 54 -17.35 -8.46 -1.32
C GLN A 54 -17.51 -7.68 -0.02
N THR A 55 -18.75 -7.54 0.44
CA THR A 55 -19.06 -6.96 1.75
C THR A 55 -18.97 -8.04 2.82
N ARG A 56 -18.07 -7.86 3.78
CA ARG A 56 -17.86 -8.77 4.91
C ARG A 56 -17.55 -7.94 6.16
N PRO A 57 -17.74 -8.48 7.39
CA PRO A 57 -17.19 -7.86 8.59
C PRO A 57 -15.69 -7.61 8.41
N SER A 58 -15.22 -6.45 8.82
CA SER A 58 -13.81 -6.06 8.57
C SER A 58 -12.81 -7.03 9.20
N PHE A 59 -13.18 -7.73 10.30
CA PHE A 59 -12.38 -8.80 10.88
C PHE A 59 -12.07 -9.93 9.90
N VAL A 60 -13.02 -10.28 9.03
CA VAL A 60 -12.86 -11.37 8.05
C VAL A 60 -12.29 -10.86 6.74
N GLY A 61 -12.72 -9.68 6.29
CA GLY A 61 -12.35 -9.11 4.99
C GLY A 61 -11.01 -8.41 4.98
N HIS A 62 -10.70 -7.64 6.01
CA HIS A 62 -9.45 -6.90 6.17
C HIS A 62 -8.92 -7.10 7.59
N THR A 63 -8.29 -8.25 7.81
CA THR A 63 -7.84 -8.69 9.12
C THR A 63 -6.73 -7.80 9.66
N HIS A 64 -7.07 -6.90 10.58
CA HIS A 64 -6.12 -6.03 11.27
C HIS A 64 -6.52 -5.89 12.75
N PRO A 65 -5.59 -5.95 13.73
CA PRO A 65 -5.94 -5.73 15.12
C PRO A 65 -6.29 -4.25 15.36
N PRO A 66 -7.29 -3.92 16.22
CA PRO A 66 -7.93 -2.59 16.22
C PRO A 66 -7.30 -1.54 17.14
N VAL A 67 -6.13 -1.78 17.74
CA VAL A 67 -5.56 -0.83 18.72
C VAL A 67 -5.24 0.53 18.11
N GLY A 68 -4.76 0.56 16.87
CA GLY A 68 -4.50 1.82 16.15
C GLY A 68 -5.78 2.59 15.83
N GLU A 69 -6.84 1.88 15.48
CA GLU A 69 -8.13 2.43 15.13
C GLU A 69 -8.85 3.05 16.34
N TYR A 70 -8.61 2.57 17.56
CA TYR A 70 -9.10 3.25 18.78
C TYR A 70 -8.49 4.63 18.97
N TYR A 71 -7.24 4.84 18.55
CA TYR A 71 -6.69 6.19 18.55
C TYR A 71 -7.38 7.11 17.53
N LEU A 72 -7.68 6.59 16.34
CA LEU A 72 -8.47 7.33 15.34
C LEU A 72 -9.90 7.58 15.84
N ALA A 73 -10.51 6.63 16.56
CA ALA A 73 -11.82 6.82 17.19
C ALA A 73 -11.81 7.94 18.24
N LEU A 74 -10.73 8.07 19.02
CA LEU A 74 -10.54 9.22 19.91
C LEU A 74 -10.53 10.54 19.13
N LEU A 75 -9.88 10.58 17.97
CA LEU A 75 -9.91 11.78 17.12
C LEU A 75 -11.32 12.09 16.59
N TYR A 76 -12.09 11.06 16.20
CA TYR A 76 -13.51 11.26 15.88
C TYR A 76 -14.30 11.83 17.05
N SER A 77 -14.04 11.39 18.28
CA SER A 77 -14.70 11.93 19.49
C SER A 77 -14.38 13.40 19.71
N ILE A 78 -13.19 13.85 19.31
CA ILE A 78 -12.77 15.26 19.46
C ILE A 78 -13.34 16.15 18.36
N PHE A 79 -13.35 15.69 17.11
CA PHE A 79 -13.69 16.53 15.94
C PHE A 79 -15.08 16.28 15.38
N GLY A 80 -15.78 15.24 15.81
CA GLY A 80 -17.11 14.84 15.32
C GLY A 80 -17.09 14.16 13.94
N GLU A 81 -16.16 14.54 13.08
CA GLU A 81 -16.00 14.04 11.71
C GLU A 81 -14.52 13.88 11.34
N PHE A 82 -14.26 13.16 10.26
CA PHE A 82 -12.91 13.07 9.72
C PHE A 82 -12.48 14.40 9.09
N ARG A 83 -11.31 14.87 9.50
CA ARG A 83 -10.64 16.05 8.94
C ARG A 83 -9.18 15.70 8.64
N GLU A 84 -8.78 15.79 7.39
CA GLU A 84 -7.46 15.36 6.92
C GLU A 84 -6.32 15.97 7.76
N VAL A 85 -6.25 17.29 7.83
CA VAL A 85 -5.15 18.01 8.49
C VAL A 85 -5.04 17.70 9.98
N PRO A 86 -6.07 17.90 10.84
CA PRO A 86 -5.95 17.66 12.26
C PRO A 86 -5.72 16.17 12.59
N PHE A 87 -6.33 15.22 11.85
CA PHE A 87 -6.08 13.81 12.07
C PHE A 87 -4.62 13.44 11.80
N ARG A 88 -4.04 13.87 10.68
CA ARG A 88 -2.63 13.57 10.35
C ARG A 88 -1.65 14.25 11.28
N LEU A 89 -1.91 15.51 11.68
CA LEU A 89 -1.06 16.21 12.63
C LEU A 89 -1.07 15.55 14.01
N LEU A 90 -2.23 15.13 14.52
CA LEU A 90 -2.30 14.41 15.80
C LEU A 90 -1.75 12.98 15.69
N PHE A 91 -1.93 12.32 14.54
CA PHE A 91 -1.36 11.00 14.30
C PHE A 91 0.18 11.03 14.21
N SER A 92 0.79 12.19 13.91
CA SER A 92 2.23 12.37 13.87
C SER A 92 2.94 12.10 15.21
N VAL A 93 2.20 12.04 16.32
CA VAL A 93 2.72 11.64 17.65
C VAL A 93 3.42 10.28 17.60
N PHE A 94 2.91 9.36 16.78
CA PHE A 94 3.53 8.04 16.60
C PHE A 94 4.84 8.12 15.83
N ALA A 95 4.94 8.99 14.84
CA ALA A 95 6.20 9.20 14.11
C ALA A 95 7.27 9.81 15.03
N ILE A 96 6.90 10.79 15.86
CA ILE A 96 7.78 11.38 16.88
C ILE A 96 8.21 10.32 17.89
N ALA A 97 7.28 9.51 18.39
CA ALA A 97 7.56 8.43 19.34
C ALA A 97 8.49 7.36 18.74
N ALA A 98 8.29 6.99 17.47
CA ALA A 98 9.17 6.05 16.76
C ALA A 98 10.61 6.57 16.68
N VAL A 99 10.79 7.85 16.29
CA VAL A 99 12.12 8.46 16.20
C VAL A 99 12.77 8.60 17.58
N PHE A 100 12.01 8.92 18.63
CA PHE A 100 12.53 8.97 20.00
C PHE A 100 12.92 7.57 20.53
N GLY A 101 12.09 6.56 20.26
CA GLY A 101 12.40 5.17 20.59
C GLY A 101 13.68 4.71 19.88
N PHE A 102 13.79 5.01 18.58
CA PHE A 102 14.98 4.70 17.79
C PHE A 102 16.22 5.45 18.33
N TYR A 103 16.09 6.73 18.65
CA TYR A 103 17.19 7.53 19.26
C TYR A 103 17.64 6.94 20.60
N ALA A 104 16.70 6.49 21.44
CA ALA A 104 17.02 5.84 22.71
C ALA A 104 17.82 4.54 22.50
N LEU A 105 17.46 3.74 21.47
CA LEU A 105 18.21 2.55 21.08
C LEU A 105 19.56 2.90 20.46
N ALA A 106 19.60 3.87 19.55
CA ALA A 106 20.83 4.31 18.89
C ALA A 106 21.90 4.74 19.88
N LYS A 107 21.55 5.41 20.99
CA LYS A 107 22.46 5.77 22.08
C LYS A 107 23.19 4.56 22.69
N ARG A 108 22.65 3.36 22.57
CA ARG A 108 23.26 2.14 23.08
C ARG A 108 24.24 1.52 22.07
N PHE A 109 23.95 1.68 20.80
CA PHE A 109 24.61 0.90 19.75
C PHE A 109 25.57 1.70 18.87
N THR A 110 25.52 3.03 18.88
CA THR A 110 26.41 3.89 18.07
C THR A 110 26.93 5.09 18.84
N ALA A 111 28.08 5.60 18.44
CA ALA A 111 28.66 6.85 18.96
C ALA A 111 27.92 8.09 18.44
N ASN A 112 27.20 8.00 17.31
CA ASN A 112 26.54 9.12 16.64
C ASN A 112 25.00 8.94 16.58
N PRO A 113 24.32 8.79 17.75
CA PRO A 113 22.90 8.44 17.78
C PRO A 113 21.98 9.51 17.17
N LEU A 114 22.35 10.79 17.27
CA LEU A 114 21.55 11.88 16.72
C LEU A 114 21.49 11.79 15.19
N TRP A 115 22.64 11.71 14.53
CA TRP A 115 22.71 11.66 13.07
C TRP A 115 22.12 10.39 12.50
N LEU A 116 22.28 9.26 13.20
CA LEU A 116 21.63 8.02 12.79
C LEU A 116 20.10 8.11 12.92
N SER A 117 19.59 8.80 13.94
CA SER A 117 18.15 9.02 14.11
C SER A 117 17.58 10.02 13.11
N LEU A 118 18.36 11.02 12.72
CA LEU A 118 18.00 11.92 11.62
C LEU A 118 17.92 11.16 10.30
N LEU A 119 18.89 10.28 10.00
CA LEU A 119 18.85 9.42 8.82
C LEU A 119 17.61 8.51 8.83
N PHE A 120 17.26 7.92 9.98
CA PHE A 120 16.05 7.13 10.13
C PHE A 120 14.79 7.97 9.87
N ALA A 121 14.70 9.14 10.48
CA ALA A 121 13.55 10.04 10.34
C ALA A 121 13.33 10.51 8.88
N VAL A 122 14.41 10.69 8.12
CA VAL A 122 14.33 11.09 6.71
C VAL A 122 14.43 9.93 5.73
N SER A 123 14.46 8.66 6.18
CA SER A 123 14.45 7.53 5.25
C SER A 123 13.14 7.48 4.45
N PRO A 124 13.15 7.20 3.13
CA PRO A 124 11.96 7.35 2.29
C PRO A 124 10.75 6.55 2.79
N ALA A 125 10.94 5.32 3.25
CA ALA A 125 9.86 4.51 3.79
C ALA A 125 9.24 5.15 5.04
N PHE A 126 10.06 5.55 6.02
CA PHE A 126 9.56 6.19 7.23
C PHE A 126 8.91 7.53 6.93
N PHE A 127 9.57 8.36 6.11
CA PHE A 127 9.14 9.73 5.81
C PHE A 127 7.76 9.76 5.13
N VAL A 128 7.56 8.95 4.08
CA VAL A 128 6.28 8.89 3.35
C VAL A 128 5.16 8.32 4.25
N TYR A 129 5.42 7.20 4.94
CA TYR A 129 4.40 6.59 5.80
C TYR A 129 4.08 7.41 7.06
N SER A 130 5.00 8.27 7.53
CA SER A 130 4.72 9.19 8.64
C SER A 130 3.64 10.24 8.33
N ALA A 131 3.41 10.55 7.05
CA ALA A 131 2.35 11.44 6.60
C ALA A 131 1.03 10.71 6.29
N THR A 132 0.93 9.40 6.56
CA THR A 132 -0.26 8.57 6.35
C THR A 132 -0.96 8.23 7.66
N LEU A 133 -2.18 7.67 7.57
CA LEU A 133 -2.89 7.06 8.70
C LEU A 133 -2.70 5.53 8.74
N MET A 134 -1.65 5.03 8.08
CA MET A 134 -1.31 3.60 8.07
C MET A 134 -0.77 3.17 9.41
N MET A 135 -1.07 1.94 9.80
CA MET A 135 -0.78 1.40 11.14
C MET A 135 0.68 0.98 11.34
N ASP A 136 1.51 0.98 10.30
CA ASP A 136 2.91 0.55 10.36
C ASP A 136 3.78 1.47 11.24
N VAL A 137 3.60 2.79 11.16
CA VAL A 137 4.36 3.74 12.00
C VAL A 137 3.94 3.68 13.46
N PRO A 138 2.65 3.66 13.85
CA PRO A 138 2.21 3.39 15.21
C PRO A 138 2.73 2.08 15.80
N MET A 139 2.65 0.99 15.04
CA MET A 139 3.19 -0.31 15.44
C MET A 139 4.70 -0.23 15.72
N LEU A 140 5.45 0.37 14.81
CA LEU A 140 6.90 0.56 14.96
C LEU A 140 7.24 1.46 16.15
N ALA A 141 6.45 2.50 16.42
CA ALA A 141 6.62 3.36 17.57
C ALA A 141 6.52 2.57 18.88
N CYS A 142 5.49 1.74 19.01
CA CYS A 142 5.30 0.87 20.17
C CYS A 142 6.46 -0.15 20.31
N LEU A 143 6.89 -0.78 19.22
CA LEU A 143 8.03 -1.69 19.24
C LEU A 143 9.31 -1.02 19.71
N LEU A 144 9.67 0.12 19.12
CA LEU A 144 10.90 0.83 19.47
C LEU A 144 10.88 1.39 20.88
N ALA A 145 9.71 1.87 21.35
CA ALA A 145 9.51 2.26 22.74
C ALA A 145 9.67 1.06 23.69
N GLY A 146 9.08 -0.08 23.35
CA GLY A 146 9.19 -1.31 24.12
C GLY A 146 10.65 -1.76 24.26
N PHE A 147 11.42 -1.81 23.18
CA PHE A 147 12.84 -2.13 23.23
C PHE A 147 13.64 -1.10 24.04
N ALA A 148 13.38 0.20 23.86
CA ALA A 148 14.06 1.25 24.63
C ALA A 148 13.80 1.13 26.15
N LEU A 149 12.56 0.83 26.53
CA LEU A 149 12.17 0.61 27.93
C LEU A 149 12.80 -0.68 28.48
N TYR A 150 12.81 -1.77 27.71
CA TYR A 150 13.50 -3.00 28.12
C TYR A 150 14.98 -2.74 28.43
N PHE A 151 15.69 -2.06 27.54
CA PHE A 151 17.09 -1.75 27.80
C PHE A 151 17.28 -0.76 28.97
N GLY A 152 16.30 0.10 29.22
CA GLY A 152 16.25 0.91 30.45
C GLY A 152 16.08 0.06 31.71
N HIS A 153 15.26 -1.00 31.66
CA HIS A 153 15.14 -1.98 32.74
C HIS A 153 16.48 -2.68 33.03
N VAL A 154 17.17 -3.14 31.98
CA VAL A 154 18.50 -3.77 32.13
C VAL A 154 19.53 -2.83 32.77
N GLN A 155 19.36 -1.50 32.63
CA GLN A 155 20.15 -0.48 33.30
C GLN A 155 19.68 -0.19 34.75
N GLY A 156 18.77 -0.98 35.30
CA GLY A 156 18.29 -0.87 36.69
C GLY A 156 17.11 0.09 36.89
N ARG A 157 16.46 0.63 35.84
CA ARG A 157 15.30 1.50 35.98
C ARG A 157 14.06 0.69 36.37
N ARG A 158 13.56 0.94 37.59
CA ARG A 158 12.36 0.25 38.11
C ARG A 158 11.11 0.61 37.31
N GLY A 159 10.19 -0.33 37.12
CA GLY A 159 8.91 -0.15 36.41
C GLY A 159 9.02 -0.16 34.88
N PHE A 160 10.22 -0.21 34.30
CA PHE A 160 10.38 -0.19 32.83
C PHE A 160 10.03 -1.51 32.17
N LEU A 161 10.17 -2.66 32.86
CA LEU A 161 9.84 -3.97 32.29
C LEU A 161 8.32 -4.14 32.02
N PRO A 162 7.41 -3.82 32.97
CA PRO A 162 5.96 -3.83 32.68
C PRO A 162 5.56 -2.87 31.57
N LEU A 163 6.14 -1.65 31.53
CA LEU A 163 5.89 -0.68 30.45
C LEU A 163 6.38 -1.20 29.10
N SER A 164 7.54 -1.87 29.05
CA SER A 164 8.04 -2.53 27.85
C SER A 164 7.07 -3.60 27.36
N SER A 165 6.60 -4.47 28.28
CA SER A 165 5.60 -5.50 27.94
C SER A 165 4.30 -4.90 27.39
N MET A 166 3.82 -3.81 27.99
CA MET A 166 2.63 -3.10 27.51
C MET A 166 2.85 -2.56 26.09
N CYS A 167 4.01 -1.95 25.82
CA CYS A 167 4.35 -1.47 24.47
C CYS A 167 4.38 -2.63 23.44
N PHE A 168 4.87 -3.80 23.82
CA PHE A 168 4.87 -4.98 22.94
C PHE A 168 3.45 -5.51 22.68
N ILE A 169 2.59 -5.52 23.70
CA ILE A 169 1.16 -5.86 23.55
C ILE A 169 0.47 -4.87 22.60
N LEU A 170 0.70 -3.57 22.79
CA LEU A 170 0.15 -2.54 21.90
C LEU A 170 0.67 -2.70 20.47
N ALA A 171 1.95 -3.02 20.28
CA ALA A 171 2.53 -3.21 18.95
C ALA A 171 1.84 -4.35 18.19
N VAL A 172 1.64 -5.53 18.81
CA VAL A 172 0.94 -6.65 18.15
C VAL A 172 -0.57 -6.39 18.02
N GLY A 173 -1.14 -5.59 18.92
CA GLY A 173 -2.52 -5.12 18.85
C GLY A 173 -2.75 -4.04 17.77
N ILE A 174 -1.69 -3.47 17.21
CA ILE A 174 -1.73 -2.57 16.05
C ILE A 174 -1.41 -3.35 14.76
N GLY A 175 -0.46 -4.30 14.78
CA GLY A 175 -0.11 -5.07 13.59
C GLY A 175 0.58 -6.40 13.90
N TYR A 176 0.11 -7.48 13.29
CA TYR A 176 0.62 -8.85 13.50
C TYR A 176 2.11 -8.99 13.17
N THR A 177 2.61 -8.21 12.23
CA THR A 177 4.00 -8.27 11.78
C THR A 177 5.01 -7.89 12.87
N ALA A 178 4.56 -7.22 13.94
CA ALA A 178 5.36 -6.97 15.15
C ALA A 178 5.86 -8.26 15.81
N LEU A 179 5.18 -9.39 15.61
CA LEU A 179 5.63 -10.70 16.12
C LEU A 179 7.00 -11.11 15.58
N VAL A 180 7.37 -10.70 14.37
CA VAL A 180 8.65 -11.09 13.76
C VAL A 180 9.85 -10.52 14.54
N PRO A 181 9.98 -9.18 14.73
CA PRO A 181 11.06 -8.65 15.57
C PRO A 181 10.96 -9.07 17.04
N LEU A 182 9.76 -9.28 17.57
CA LEU A 182 9.60 -9.79 18.94
C LEU A 182 10.09 -11.23 19.08
N GLY A 183 9.84 -12.10 18.08
CA GLY A 183 10.39 -13.46 18.04
C GLY A 183 11.91 -13.47 18.00
N CYS A 184 12.51 -12.59 17.19
CA CYS A 184 13.96 -12.41 17.15
C CYS A 184 14.52 -11.92 18.49
N PHE A 185 13.81 -10.99 19.13
CA PHE A 185 14.19 -10.48 20.44
C PHE A 185 14.09 -11.57 21.52
N PHE A 186 13.01 -12.33 21.54
CA PHE A 186 12.83 -13.47 22.43
C PHE A 186 13.96 -14.51 22.26
N ALA A 187 14.30 -14.87 21.02
CA ALA A 187 15.41 -15.76 20.73
C ALA A 187 16.76 -15.22 21.26
N GLY A 188 16.98 -13.90 21.12
CA GLY A 188 18.14 -13.22 21.68
C GLY A 188 18.19 -13.27 23.20
N LEU A 189 17.04 -13.12 23.88
CA LEU A 189 16.95 -13.23 25.34
C LEU A 189 17.24 -14.67 25.82
N LEU A 190 16.71 -15.67 25.12
CA LEU A 190 16.99 -17.08 25.40
C LEU A 190 18.48 -17.40 25.25
N ALA A 191 19.10 -16.98 24.14
CA ALA A 191 20.52 -17.17 23.90
C ALA A 191 21.38 -16.48 24.97
N ALA A 192 20.96 -15.31 25.44
CA ALA A 192 21.61 -14.57 26.54
C ALA A 192 21.26 -15.10 27.93
N ARG A 193 20.48 -16.19 28.05
CA ARG A 193 20.04 -16.79 29.31
C ARG A 193 19.44 -15.77 30.30
N ARG A 194 18.59 -14.86 29.76
CA ARG A 194 17.96 -13.82 30.59
C ARG A 194 16.92 -14.42 31.57
N PRO A 195 16.66 -13.77 32.70
CA PRO A 195 15.70 -14.23 33.69
C PRO A 195 14.29 -14.44 33.11
N LEU A 196 13.57 -15.44 33.63
CA LEU A 196 12.22 -15.81 33.17
C LEU A 196 11.25 -14.61 33.09
N LYS A 197 11.30 -13.68 34.05
CA LYS A 197 10.48 -12.45 34.04
C LYS A 197 10.65 -11.60 32.77
N GLU A 198 11.85 -11.57 32.21
CA GLU A 198 12.13 -10.82 30.96
C GLU A 198 11.60 -11.58 29.75
N LEU A 199 11.70 -12.90 29.74
CA LEU A 199 11.09 -13.75 28.71
C LEU A 199 9.56 -13.61 28.72
N LEU A 200 8.93 -13.66 29.89
CA LEU A 200 7.50 -13.50 30.07
C LEU A 200 7.00 -12.13 29.63
N SER A 201 7.81 -11.07 29.78
CA SER A 201 7.44 -9.73 29.32
C SER A 201 7.30 -9.64 27.79
N VAL A 202 8.00 -10.48 27.04
CA VAL A 202 7.88 -10.57 25.58
C VAL A 202 6.75 -11.51 25.17
N VAL A 203 6.62 -12.67 25.88
CA VAL A 203 5.57 -13.67 25.61
C VAL A 203 4.17 -13.13 25.89
N ALA A 204 4.02 -12.13 26.75
CA ALA A 204 2.74 -11.49 27.02
C ALA A 204 2.08 -10.92 25.73
N ALA A 205 2.86 -10.46 24.76
CA ALA A 205 2.34 -9.91 23.50
C ALA A 205 1.66 -10.99 22.62
N PRO A 206 2.31 -12.09 22.22
CA PRO A 206 1.63 -13.14 21.47
C PRO A 206 0.49 -13.80 22.23
N VAL A 207 0.56 -13.91 23.56
CA VAL A 207 -0.55 -14.40 24.38
C VAL A 207 -1.76 -13.48 24.29
N ALA A 208 -1.57 -12.18 24.46
CA ALA A 208 -2.65 -11.19 24.33
C ALA A 208 -3.29 -11.23 22.92
N LEU A 209 -2.47 -11.34 21.87
CA LEU A 209 -2.96 -11.46 20.50
C LEU A 209 -3.74 -12.76 20.28
N THR A 210 -3.28 -13.87 20.81
CA THR A 210 -3.99 -15.16 20.71
C THR A 210 -5.35 -15.09 21.40
N LEU A 211 -5.41 -14.53 22.61
CA LEU A 211 -6.68 -14.34 23.33
C LEU A 211 -7.64 -13.44 22.54
N TYR A 212 -7.14 -12.36 21.95
CA TYR A 212 -7.92 -11.50 21.06
C TYR A 212 -8.46 -12.29 19.86
N LEU A 213 -7.62 -13.01 19.11
CA LEU A 213 -8.04 -13.80 17.95
C LEU A 213 -9.07 -14.88 18.30
N VAL A 214 -8.89 -15.55 19.42
CA VAL A 214 -9.86 -16.55 19.91
C VAL A 214 -11.20 -15.89 20.21
N ALA A 215 -11.21 -14.78 20.96
CA ALA A 215 -12.43 -14.05 21.28
C ALA A 215 -13.17 -13.56 20.03
N MET A 216 -12.43 -13.00 19.06
CA MET A 216 -13.01 -12.53 17.79
C MET A 216 -13.53 -13.69 16.93
N THR A 217 -12.78 -14.81 16.87
CA THR A 217 -13.23 -16.01 16.12
C THR A 217 -14.53 -16.57 16.70
N ILE A 218 -14.67 -16.58 18.04
CA ILE A 218 -15.91 -16.99 18.70
C ILE A 218 -17.04 -16.02 18.37
N HIS A 219 -16.79 -14.70 18.43
CA HIS A 219 -17.80 -13.67 18.15
C HIS A 219 -18.30 -13.71 16.71
N PHE A 220 -17.40 -13.80 15.73
CA PHE A 220 -17.74 -13.78 14.29
C PHE A 220 -18.08 -15.16 13.72
N GLY A 221 -17.86 -16.24 14.48
CA GLY A 221 -18.07 -17.61 13.99
C GLY A 221 -17.09 -18.04 12.89
N ALA A 222 -16.06 -17.25 12.60
CA ALA A 222 -15.10 -17.47 11.52
C ALA A 222 -13.70 -16.99 11.92
N PHE A 223 -12.69 -17.79 11.57
CA PHE A 223 -11.28 -17.36 11.65
C PHE A 223 -10.90 -16.63 10.36
N PRO A 224 -10.13 -15.53 10.44
CA PRO A 224 -9.75 -14.75 9.25
C PRO A 224 -8.97 -15.60 8.22
N PRO A 225 -9.46 -15.73 6.97
CA PRO A 225 -8.77 -16.50 5.94
C PRO A 225 -7.33 -16.04 5.69
N ALA A 226 -7.10 -14.74 5.74
CA ALA A 226 -5.78 -14.12 5.53
C ALA A 226 -4.71 -14.56 6.57
N LEU A 227 -5.11 -15.10 7.71
CA LEU A 227 -4.19 -15.64 8.73
C LEU A 227 -4.02 -17.16 8.62
N THR A 228 -4.68 -17.82 7.68
CA THR A 228 -4.49 -19.26 7.48
C THR A 228 -3.23 -19.53 6.67
N LEU A 229 -2.51 -20.61 7.04
CA LEU A 229 -1.28 -20.99 6.36
C LEU A 229 -1.50 -21.25 4.85
N GLY A 230 -2.64 -21.85 4.50
CA GLY A 230 -3.01 -22.10 3.12
C GLY A 230 -3.14 -20.82 2.29
N TYR A 231 -3.73 -19.76 2.84
CA TYR A 231 -3.83 -18.47 2.20
C TYR A 231 -2.45 -17.80 2.05
N LEU A 232 -1.68 -17.78 3.14
CA LEU A 232 -0.37 -17.12 3.19
C LEU A 232 0.66 -17.71 2.20
N VAL A 233 0.62 -19.03 1.97
CA VAL A 233 1.59 -19.71 1.08
C VAL A 233 1.19 -19.62 -0.41
N THR A 234 -0.08 -19.41 -0.73
CA THR A 234 -0.59 -19.50 -2.10
C THR A 234 -0.66 -18.16 -2.85
N GLN A 235 -0.54 -17.02 -2.16
CA GLN A 235 -0.88 -15.72 -2.74
C GLN A 235 0.26 -15.04 -3.51
N GLY A 236 1.51 -15.29 -3.22
CA GLY A 236 2.63 -14.56 -3.81
C GLY A 236 3.61 -15.40 -4.62
N SER A 237 4.20 -14.83 -5.65
CA SER A 237 5.37 -15.37 -6.31
C SER A 237 6.62 -15.03 -5.51
N VAL A 238 7.24 -16.02 -4.84
CA VAL A 238 8.51 -15.86 -4.09
C VAL A 238 9.58 -15.19 -4.95
N PHE A 239 9.72 -15.60 -6.21
CA PHE A 239 10.70 -14.99 -7.11
C PHE A 239 10.43 -13.50 -7.35
N ARG A 240 9.17 -13.14 -7.62
CA ARG A 240 8.76 -11.75 -7.80
C ARG A 240 8.99 -10.92 -6.53
N ASN A 241 8.66 -11.49 -5.36
CA ASN A 241 8.89 -10.85 -4.08
C ASN A 241 10.38 -10.63 -3.80
N VAL A 242 11.28 -11.56 -4.17
CA VAL A 242 12.72 -11.36 -4.09
C VAL A 242 13.18 -10.19 -4.97
N LEU A 243 12.73 -10.13 -6.22
CA LEU A 243 13.06 -9.03 -7.13
C LEU A 243 12.59 -7.68 -6.58
N ALA A 244 11.33 -7.61 -6.14
CA ALA A 244 10.76 -6.41 -5.54
C ALA A 244 11.52 -6.02 -4.26
N LEU A 245 11.81 -6.98 -3.37
CA LEU A 245 12.56 -6.75 -2.14
C LEU A 245 13.93 -6.10 -2.41
N LEU A 246 14.69 -6.61 -3.38
CA LEU A 246 15.99 -6.04 -3.77
C LEU A 246 15.82 -4.59 -4.23
N SER A 247 14.90 -4.33 -5.15
CA SER A 247 14.65 -2.99 -5.68
C SER A 247 14.20 -2.02 -4.59
N PHE A 248 13.26 -2.43 -3.74
CA PHE A 248 12.73 -1.61 -2.65
C PHE A 248 13.81 -1.33 -1.59
N THR A 249 14.56 -2.34 -1.17
CA THR A 249 15.65 -2.14 -0.20
C THR A 249 16.68 -1.13 -0.72
N GLY A 250 17.00 -1.17 -2.01
CA GLY A 250 17.96 -0.26 -2.63
C GLY A 250 17.47 1.17 -2.83
N ALA A 251 16.14 1.35 -2.95
CA ALA A 251 15.54 2.66 -3.20
C ALA A 251 15.15 3.41 -1.93
N ILE A 252 14.79 2.67 -0.88
CA ILE A 252 14.14 3.22 0.31
C ILE A 252 15.12 3.32 1.49
N GLY A 253 16.15 2.50 1.47
CA GLY A 253 17.06 2.38 2.59
C GLY A 253 18.07 3.51 2.64
N VAL A 254 18.92 3.61 1.66
CA VAL A 254 20.08 4.52 1.66
C VAL A 254 20.66 4.59 0.27
N PHE A 255 21.42 5.62 -0.04
CA PHE A 255 22.32 5.62 -1.17
C PHE A 255 23.49 4.64 -0.92
N PRO A 256 23.41 3.37 -1.32
CA PRO A 256 24.37 2.34 -0.91
C PRO A 256 25.75 2.57 -1.52
N TRP A 257 25.81 3.28 -2.64
CA TRP A 257 27.04 3.71 -3.30
C TRP A 257 27.93 4.56 -2.38
N LEU A 258 27.31 5.33 -1.47
CA LEU A 258 28.04 6.12 -0.47
C LEU A 258 28.45 5.29 0.75
N VAL A 259 27.83 4.11 0.93
CA VAL A 259 28.08 3.23 2.09
C VAL A 259 29.24 2.29 1.85
N SER A 260 29.35 1.76 0.64
CA SER A 260 30.26 0.63 0.36
C SER A 260 31.64 1.12 -0.04
N GLY A 261 32.24 2.11 0.04
CA GLY A 261 33.64 2.49 -0.28
C GLY A 261 34.52 1.49 -1.09
N LYS A 262 33.97 0.31 -1.41
CA LYS A 262 34.62 -0.77 -2.14
C LYS A 262 33.91 -1.00 -3.49
N ARG A 263 34.70 -1.03 -4.59
CA ARG A 263 34.17 -1.20 -5.95
C ARG A 263 33.65 -2.62 -6.23
N LEU A 264 34.30 -3.65 -5.68
CA LEU A 264 34.00 -5.06 -5.97
C LEU A 264 32.55 -5.49 -5.62
N PRO A 265 31.99 -5.17 -4.44
CA PRO A 265 30.58 -5.52 -4.15
C PRO A 265 29.59 -4.87 -5.11
N ILE A 266 29.91 -3.69 -5.63
CA ILE A 266 29.05 -2.96 -6.57
C ILE A 266 29.03 -3.69 -7.92
N THR A 267 30.20 -3.99 -8.48
CA THR A 267 30.32 -4.65 -9.79
C THR A 267 29.66 -6.03 -9.78
N THR A 268 29.91 -6.83 -8.74
CA THR A 268 29.31 -8.17 -8.61
C THR A 268 27.79 -8.10 -8.43
N SER A 269 27.27 -7.10 -7.69
CA SER A 269 25.83 -6.90 -7.53
C SER A 269 25.16 -6.51 -8.85
N VAL A 270 25.76 -5.60 -9.62
CA VAL A 270 25.21 -5.21 -10.93
C VAL A 270 25.15 -6.41 -11.87
N LEU A 271 26.24 -7.20 -11.94
CA LEU A 271 26.29 -8.40 -12.79
C LEU A 271 25.23 -9.44 -12.35
N ALA A 272 25.15 -9.74 -11.06
CA ALA A 272 24.19 -10.71 -10.53
C ALA A 272 22.73 -10.28 -10.81
N VAL A 273 22.39 -9.02 -10.58
CA VAL A 273 21.05 -8.51 -10.86
C VAL A 273 20.79 -8.48 -12.36
N ALA A 274 21.76 -8.08 -13.19
CA ALA A 274 21.60 -8.09 -14.65
C ALA A 274 21.30 -9.51 -15.16
N ILE A 275 21.96 -10.54 -14.62
CA ILE A 275 21.67 -11.95 -14.93
C ILE A 275 20.25 -12.32 -14.50
N LEU A 276 19.83 -11.96 -13.27
CA LEU A 276 18.46 -12.23 -12.79
C LEU A 276 17.39 -11.62 -13.70
N THR A 277 17.66 -10.47 -14.31
CA THR A 277 16.72 -9.83 -15.24
C THR A 277 16.53 -10.58 -16.56
N LEU A 278 17.34 -11.59 -16.86
CA LEU A 278 17.15 -12.44 -18.04
C LEU A 278 15.98 -13.43 -17.90
N PHE A 279 15.55 -13.70 -16.67
CA PHE A 279 14.49 -14.67 -16.36
C PHE A 279 13.11 -14.03 -16.20
N THR A 280 12.94 -12.78 -16.59
CA THR A 280 11.65 -12.07 -16.49
C THR A 280 11.45 -11.14 -17.68
N SER A 281 10.20 -10.91 -18.06
CA SER A 281 9.81 -9.93 -19.06
C SER A 281 9.75 -8.52 -18.44
N TRP A 282 10.09 -7.51 -19.23
CA TRP A 282 10.16 -6.11 -18.80
C TRP A 282 9.31 -5.22 -19.70
N PRO A 283 8.60 -4.23 -19.14
CA PRO A 283 7.79 -3.29 -19.94
C PRO A 283 8.61 -2.50 -20.97
N SER A 284 9.86 -2.16 -20.61
CA SER A 284 10.79 -1.46 -21.50
C SER A 284 12.24 -1.66 -21.05
N MET A 285 13.20 -1.37 -21.95
CA MET A 285 14.63 -1.38 -21.61
C MET A 285 14.99 -0.34 -20.55
N VAL A 286 14.36 0.83 -20.58
CA VAL A 286 14.57 1.88 -19.56
C VAL A 286 14.11 1.41 -18.18
N TYR A 287 12.95 0.78 -18.13
CA TYR A 287 12.45 0.19 -16.88
C TYR A 287 13.41 -0.88 -16.34
N ARG A 288 13.88 -1.79 -17.20
CA ARG A 288 14.84 -2.84 -16.82
C ARG A 288 16.15 -2.24 -16.29
N LEU A 289 16.71 -1.22 -16.94
CA LEU A 289 17.92 -0.55 -16.46
C LEU A 289 17.71 0.13 -15.11
N TRP A 290 16.56 0.79 -14.94
CA TRP A 290 16.19 1.41 -13.66
C TRP A 290 16.05 0.37 -12.53
N PHE A 291 15.41 -0.76 -12.83
CA PHE A 291 15.33 -1.88 -11.90
C PHE A 291 16.73 -2.41 -11.53
N ILE A 292 17.62 -2.59 -12.51
CA ILE A 292 19.01 -3.05 -12.25
C ILE A 292 19.71 -2.09 -11.28
N VAL A 293 19.59 -0.79 -11.47
CA VAL A 293 20.19 0.21 -10.57
C VAL A 293 19.67 0.06 -9.15
N LEU A 294 18.34 0.02 -8.96
CA LEU A 294 17.74 -0.07 -7.65
C LEU A 294 18.00 -1.42 -6.97
N ALA A 295 17.80 -2.52 -7.67
CA ALA A 295 17.99 -3.85 -7.12
C ALA A 295 19.46 -4.17 -6.81
N SER A 296 20.39 -3.70 -7.63
CA SER A 296 21.83 -3.79 -7.32
C SER A 296 22.19 -3.00 -6.08
N SER A 297 21.59 -1.81 -5.92
CA SER A 297 21.72 -1.01 -4.71
C SER A 297 21.24 -1.78 -3.48
N GLY A 298 20.09 -2.46 -3.56
CA GLY A 298 19.57 -3.28 -2.47
C GLY A 298 20.47 -4.47 -2.14
N LEU A 299 21.01 -5.15 -3.15
CA LEU A 299 21.96 -6.24 -2.94
C LEU A 299 23.24 -5.75 -2.24
N VAL A 300 23.75 -4.57 -2.60
CA VAL A 300 24.91 -3.94 -1.90
C VAL A 300 24.56 -3.65 -0.43
N VAL A 301 23.36 -3.18 -0.13
CA VAL A 301 22.91 -2.96 1.27
C VAL A 301 22.91 -4.28 2.03
N LEU A 302 22.33 -5.35 1.45
CA LEU A 302 22.28 -6.67 2.10
C LEU A 302 23.69 -7.29 2.30
N ILE A 303 24.58 -7.17 1.33
CA ILE A 303 25.97 -7.61 1.46
C ILE A 303 26.70 -6.82 2.56
N THR A 304 26.48 -5.51 2.62
CA THR A 304 27.05 -4.64 3.66
C THR A 304 26.54 -5.02 5.04
N PHE A 305 25.22 -5.28 5.15
CA PHE A 305 24.62 -5.78 6.38
C PHE A 305 25.24 -7.12 6.81
N ALA A 306 25.34 -8.10 5.91
CA ALA A 306 25.93 -9.40 6.19
C ALA A 306 27.40 -9.29 6.66
N GLY A 307 28.18 -8.40 6.02
CA GLY A 307 29.55 -8.11 6.44
C GLY A 307 29.65 -7.46 7.83
N ALA A 308 28.75 -6.52 8.16
CA ALA A 308 28.68 -5.90 9.47
C ALA A 308 28.22 -6.91 10.54
N ALA A 309 27.20 -7.70 10.25
CA ALA A 309 26.68 -8.76 11.11
C ALA A 309 27.76 -9.80 11.44
N ARG A 310 28.50 -10.27 10.41
CA ARG A 310 29.65 -11.19 10.60
C ARG A 310 30.69 -10.61 11.56
N LYS A 311 31.05 -9.33 11.43
CA LYS A 311 32.00 -8.69 12.36
C LYS A 311 31.48 -8.70 13.79
N LEU A 312 30.20 -8.43 14.01
CA LEU A 312 29.57 -8.46 15.34
C LEU A 312 29.61 -9.87 15.94
N ILE A 313 29.31 -10.91 15.15
CA ILE A 313 29.35 -12.30 15.57
C ILE A 313 30.77 -12.70 15.98
N VAL A 314 31.77 -12.43 15.12
CA VAL A 314 33.19 -12.80 15.34
C VAL A 314 33.78 -12.05 16.54
N SER A 315 33.37 -10.81 16.79
CA SER A 315 33.86 -10.05 17.94
C SER A 315 33.49 -10.63 19.30
N GLY A 316 32.52 -11.54 19.36
CA GLY A 316 32.11 -12.26 20.56
C GLY A 316 31.56 -11.39 21.71
N LYS A 317 31.48 -10.09 21.48
CA LYS A 317 31.30 -9.09 22.57
C LYS A 317 29.89 -8.98 23.14
N ASN A 318 28.84 -9.49 22.46
CA ASN A 318 27.49 -9.24 22.96
C ASN A 318 26.46 -10.27 22.46
N THR A 319 26.12 -11.25 23.29
CA THR A 319 24.93 -12.11 23.11
C THR A 319 23.61 -11.30 23.10
N GLY A 320 23.57 -10.13 23.77
CA GLY A 320 22.40 -9.25 23.80
C GLY A 320 22.11 -8.48 22.50
N GLU A 321 22.98 -8.56 21.48
CA GLU A 321 22.80 -7.88 20.17
C GLU A 321 22.39 -8.84 19.06
N ALA A 322 22.38 -10.15 19.34
CA ALA A 322 22.04 -11.19 18.37
C ALA A 322 20.67 -10.95 17.72
N PHE A 323 19.71 -10.37 18.46
CA PHE A 323 18.38 -10.07 17.93
C PHE A 323 18.40 -9.06 16.79
N LEU A 324 19.30 -8.06 16.79
CA LEU A 324 19.42 -7.08 15.69
C LEU A 324 19.89 -7.77 14.40
N ILE A 325 20.78 -8.76 14.52
CA ILE A 325 21.29 -9.54 13.40
C ILE A 325 20.21 -10.44 12.83
N LEU A 326 19.37 -11.03 13.68
CA LEU A 326 18.26 -11.90 13.26
C LEU A 326 17.07 -11.11 12.71
N TRP A 327 16.80 -9.92 13.25
CA TRP A 327 15.62 -9.12 12.91
C TRP A 327 15.52 -8.81 11.42
N VAL A 328 16.60 -8.34 10.78
CA VAL A 328 16.57 -7.99 9.35
C VAL A 328 16.24 -9.19 8.48
N PRO A 329 17.01 -10.30 8.49
CA PRO A 329 16.73 -11.44 7.62
C PRO A 329 15.38 -12.10 7.94
N ALA A 330 14.97 -12.17 9.21
CA ALA A 330 13.68 -12.74 9.58
C ALA A 330 12.52 -11.91 9.00
N THR A 331 12.58 -10.58 9.09
CA THR A 331 11.55 -9.70 8.54
C THR A 331 11.49 -9.79 7.01
N LEU A 332 12.65 -9.72 6.35
CA LEU A 332 12.69 -9.75 4.88
C LEU A 332 12.25 -11.12 4.35
N LEU A 333 12.68 -12.21 4.99
CA LEU A 333 12.28 -13.56 4.61
C LEU A 333 10.79 -13.80 4.86
N PHE A 334 10.25 -13.30 5.97
CA PHE A 334 8.83 -13.37 6.26
C PHE A 334 8.00 -12.78 5.11
N PHE A 335 8.30 -11.56 4.66
CA PHE A 335 7.55 -10.93 3.58
C PHE A 335 7.79 -11.56 2.22
N VAL A 336 8.97 -12.12 1.96
CA VAL A 336 9.24 -12.86 0.71
C VAL A 336 8.43 -14.16 0.62
N LEU A 337 8.32 -14.89 1.73
CA LEU A 337 7.70 -16.21 1.74
C LEU A 337 6.18 -16.17 1.97
N ILE A 338 5.69 -15.19 2.73
CA ILE A 338 4.31 -15.14 3.21
C ILE A 338 3.53 -13.98 2.58
N GLY A 339 4.23 -12.91 2.16
CA GLY A 339 3.59 -11.75 1.54
C GLY A 339 3.06 -12.06 0.14
N ASP A 340 1.87 -11.59 -0.16
CA ASP A 340 1.30 -11.55 -1.52
C ASP A 340 1.99 -10.50 -2.41
N MET A 341 2.63 -9.53 -1.78
CA MET A 341 3.34 -8.41 -2.40
C MET A 341 4.50 -7.93 -1.51
N ILE A 342 5.34 -7.05 -2.04
CA ILE A 342 6.31 -6.25 -1.28
C ILE A 342 5.86 -4.79 -1.29
N SER A 343 5.96 -4.15 -0.13
CA SER A 343 5.66 -2.73 0.07
C SER A 343 6.81 -2.04 0.80
N ALA A 344 6.93 -0.73 0.60
CA ALA A 344 7.90 0.09 1.34
C ALA A 344 7.67 0.03 2.86
N ARG A 345 6.42 -0.13 3.31
CA ARG A 345 6.08 -0.30 4.73
C ARG A 345 6.66 -1.59 5.34
N TYR A 346 6.86 -2.63 4.54
CA TYR A 346 7.46 -3.89 5.01
C TYR A 346 8.97 -3.74 5.23
N ILE A 347 9.64 -3.00 4.36
CA ILE A 347 11.06 -2.65 4.56
C ILE A 347 11.23 -1.76 5.79
N LEU A 348 10.27 -0.85 6.04
CA LEU A 348 10.26 0.03 7.21
C LEU A 348 10.42 -0.75 8.52
N LEU A 349 9.79 -1.92 8.66
CA LEU A 349 9.90 -2.75 9.85
C LEU A 349 11.34 -3.25 10.09
N ALA A 350 12.13 -3.48 9.03
CA ALA A 350 13.53 -3.92 9.14
C ALA A 350 14.53 -2.76 9.34
N LEU A 351 14.17 -1.52 8.96
CA LEU A 351 15.09 -0.39 8.93
C LEU A 351 15.80 -0.10 10.26
N PRO A 352 15.15 -0.13 11.43
CA PRO A 352 15.84 0.14 12.70
C PRO A 352 17.04 -0.77 12.93
N ALA A 353 16.83 -2.07 12.79
CA ALA A 353 17.90 -3.06 12.96
C ALA A 353 18.96 -2.94 11.86
N LEU A 354 18.55 -2.74 10.61
CA LEU A 354 19.45 -2.54 9.47
C LEU A 354 20.40 -1.36 9.72
N TYR A 355 19.87 -0.23 10.18
CA TYR A 355 20.65 0.97 10.43
C TYR A 355 21.58 0.83 11.64
N LEU A 356 21.10 0.24 12.74
CA LEU A 356 21.91 -0.02 13.93
C LEU A 356 23.07 -0.96 13.66
N VAL A 357 22.95 -1.90 12.73
CA VAL A 357 24.01 -2.83 12.36
C VAL A 357 24.99 -2.20 11.35
N ILE A 358 24.48 -1.61 10.25
CA ILE A 358 25.34 -1.08 9.18
C ILE A 358 26.10 0.17 9.62
N PHE A 359 25.46 1.07 10.36
CA PHE A 359 25.99 2.39 10.70
C PHE A 359 26.51 2.49 12.13
N ARG A 360 26.70 1.34 12.79
CA ARG A 360 27.18 1.28 14.17
C ARG A 360 28.45 2.13 14.40
N ASP A 361 29.43 1.94 13.52
CA ASP A 361 30.75 2.58 13.61
C ASP A 361 30.90 3.74 12.60
N ALA A 362 29.79 4.24 12.04
CA ALA A 362 29.83 5.31 11.07
C ALA A 362 30.19 6.65 11.73
N SER A 363 31.12 7.39 11.12
CA SER A 363 31.46 8.73 11.56
C SER A 363 30.30 9.70 11.30
N GLU A 364 30.23 10.76 12.11
CA GLU A 364 29.26 11.83 11.97
C GLU A 364 29.24 12.40 10.54
N ARG A 365 30.42 12.74 10.01
CA ARG A 365 30.57 13.26 8.65
C ARG A 365 29.95 12.34 7.60
N ARG A 366 30.15 11.03 7.73
CA ARG A 366 29.57 10.04 6.81
C ARG A 366 28.04 10.01 6.91
N LEU A 367 27.49 10.04 8.12
CA LEU A 367 26.05 10.07 8.33
C LEU A 367 25.42 11.33 7.72
N ILE A 368 26.06 12.50 7.87
CA ILE A 368 25.61 13.77 7.25
C ILE A 368 25.54 13.62 5.73
N TYR A 369 26.61 13.11 5.09
CA TYR A 369 26.66 12.91 3.63
C TYR A 369 25.59 11.96 3.09
N ILE A 370 25.14 11.02 3.90
CA ILE A 370 24.06 10.09 3.52
C ILE A 370 22.69 10.72 3.80
N THR A 371 22.53 11.40 4.93
CA THR A 371 21.25 11.95 5.38
C THR A 371 20.71 13.01 4.42
N VAL A 372 21.56 13.91 3.93
CA VAL A 372 21.12 15.02 3.07
C VAL A 372 20.50 14.52 1.75
N PRO A 373 21.17 13.69 0.92
CA PRO A 373 20.56 13.20 -0.32
C PRO A 373 19.37 12.27 -0.05
N THR A 374 19.38 11.53 1.07
CA THR A 374 18.22 10.71 1.48
C THR A 374 17.01 11.59 1.77
N ALA A 375 17.20 12.73 2.46
CA ALA A 375 16.12 13.69 2.74
C ALA A 375 15.55 14.29 1.44
N VAL A 376 16.40 14.64 0.47
CA VAL A 376 15.97 15.16 -0.84
C VAL A 376 15.13 14.11 -1.58
N LEU A 377 15.60 12.86 -1.62
CA LEU A 377 14.83 11.77 -2.22
C LEU A 377 13.48 11.59 -1.53
N SER A 378 13.46 11.60 -0.20
CA SER A 378 12.23 11.39 0.58
C SER A 378 11.21 12.50 0.36
N LEU A 379 11.65 13.76 0.32
CA LEU A 379 10.78 14.90 -0.03
C LEU A 379 10.22 14.76 -1.46
N THR A 380 11.05 14.33 -2.40
CA THR A 380 10.62 14.09 -3.79
C THR A 380 9.54 13.00 -3.86
N LEU A 381 9.75 11.89 -3.15
CA LEU A 381 8.80 10.77 -3.13
C LEU A 381 7.52 11.11 -2.36
N ALA A 382 7.63 11.81 -1.21
CA ALA A 382 6.47 12.27 -0.46
C ALA A 382 5.62 13.26 -1.26
N TYR A 383 6.25 14.16 -2.02
CA TYR A 383 5.54 15.08 -2.90
C TYR A 383 4.88 14.36 -4.09
N ALA A 384 5.57 13.38 -4.69
CA ALA A 384 4.98 12.55 -5.75
C ALA A 384 3.76 11.76 -5.24
N ASP A 385 3.87 11.18 -4.05
CA ASP A 385 2.79 10.44 -3.40
C ASP A 385 1.61 11.37 -3.06
N PHE A 386 1.89 12.53 -2.47
CA PHE A 386 0.90 13.55 -2.14
C PHE A 386 0.07 13.98 -3.36
N ILE A 387 0.73 14.28 -4.48
CA ILE A 387 0.02 14.64 -5.73
C ILE A 387 -0.81 13.45 -6.21
N SER A 388 -0.23 12.25 -6.24
CA SER A 388 -0.88 11.04 -6.75
C SER A 388 -2.21 10.74 -6.06
N VAL A 389 -2.27 10.90 -4.74
CA VAL A 389 -3.50 10.59 -3.99
C VAL A 389 -4.52 11.73 -4.00
N ASN A 390 -4.06 12.99 -4.11
CA ASN A 390 -4.95 14.14 -4.10
C ASN A 390 -5.77 14.28 -5.39
N VAL A 391 -5.26 13.79 -6.53
CA VAL A 391 -5.98 13.92 -7.81
C VAL A 391 -7.38 13.28 -7.76
N ASN A 392 -7.56 12.19 -7.05
CA ASN A 392 -8.88 11.52 -6.92
C ASN A 392 -9.86 12.36 -6.10
N ARG A 393 -9.42 12.91 -4.96
CA ARG A 393 -10.23 13.82 -4.14
C ARG A 393 -10.65 15.05 -4.92
N ASP A 394 -9.67 15.68 -5.57
CA ASP A 394 -9.87 16.94 -6.28
C ASP A 394 -10.77 16.73 -7.49
N TRP A 395 -10.65 15.59 -8.20
CA TRP A 395 -11.53 15.21 -9.28
C TRP A 395 -12.98 14.99 -8.80
N VAL A 396 -13.19 14.31 -7.68
CA VAL A 396 -14.56 14.15 -7.10
C VAL A 396 -15.18 15.52 -6.83
N GLN A 397 -14.42 16.45 -6.25
CA GLN A 397 -14.92 17.78 -5.95
C GLN A 397 -15.23 18.60 -7.23
N GLN A 398 -14.43 18.46 -8.28
CA GLN A 398 -14.55 19.25 -9.50
C GLN A 398 -15.53 18.65 -10.51
N THR A 399 -15.76 17.34 -10.49
CA THR A 399 -16.57 16.65 -11.50
C THR A 399 -17.83 16.04 -10.91
N VAL A 400 -17.71 15.30 -9.81
CA VAL A 400 -18.84 14.52 -9.28
C VAL A 400 -19.83 15.42 -8.53
N VAL A 401 -19.32 16.38 -7.75
CA VAL A 401 -20.19 17.31 -7.00
C VAL A 401 -21.07 18.14 -7.94
N PRO A 402 -20.59 18.74 -9.05
CA PRO A 402 -21.45 19.39 -10.03
C PRO A 402 -22.54 18.46 -10.60
N LEU A 403 -22.19 17.22 -11.00
CA LEU A 403 -23.17 16.26 -11.52
C LEU A 403 -24.27 15.94 -10.50
N GLN A 404 -23.94 15.83 -9.21
CA GLN A 404 -24.97 15.68 -8.17
C GLN A 404 -25.87 16.91 -8.05
N GLN A 405 -25.32 18.12 -8.18
CA GLN A 405 -26.08 19.37 -8.15
C GLN A 405 -27.01 19.51 -9.35
N GLU A 406 -26.65 18.94 -10.49
CA GLU A 406 -27.50 18.83 -11.68
C GLU A 406 -28.63 17.79 -11.53
N GLY A 407 -28.65 17.04 -10.41
CA GLY A 407 -29.71 16.08 -10.10
C GLY A 407 -29.42 14.64 -10.54
N PHE A 408 -28.22 14.35 -11.04
CA PHE A 408 -27.86 12.97 -11.39
C PHE A 408 -27.75 12.10 -10.14
N ARG A 409 -28.33 10.91 -10.17
CA ARG A 409 -28.12 9.88 -9.17
C ARG A 409 -26.85 9.11 -9.54
N ILE A 410 -25.88 9.13 -8.62
CA ILE A 410 -24.54 8.59 -8.86
C ILE A 410 -24.26 7.43 -7.92
N TRP A 411 -23.61 6.39 -8.43
CA TRP A 411 -23.16 5.21 -7.71
C TRP A 411 -21.63 5.07 -7.78
N SER A 412 -21.03 4.56 -6.72
CA SER A 412 -19.61 4.26 -6.68
C SER A 412 -19.35 2.79 -7.04
N GLY A 413 -18.65 2.55 -8.12
CA GLY A 413 -17.98 1.29 -8.43
C GLY A 413 -16.48 1.37 -8.20
N ALA A 414 -16.03 2.35 -7.40
CA ALA A 414 -14.64 2.62 -7.13
C ALA A 414 -14.15 1.92 -5.86
N GLU A 415 -12.82 1.86 -5.70
CA GLU A 415 -12.13 1.32 -4.53
C GLU A 415 -11.19 2.37 -3.91
N SER A 416 -10.66 2.06 -2.72
CA SER A 416 -9.66 2.88 -2.03
C SER A 416 -10.07 4.34 -1.83
N GLY A 417 -9.18 5.29 -2.14
CA GLY A 417 -9.39 6.72 -1.89
C GLY A 417 -10.54 7.32 -2.68
N LEU A 418 -10.73 6.94 -3.95
CA LEU A 418 -11.84 7.45 -4.77
C LEU A 418 -13.18 7.07 -4.14
N ARG A 419 -13.35 5.81 -3.69
CA ARG A 419 -14.55 5.37 -2.98
C ARG A 419 -14.81 6.20 -1.73
N PHE A 420 -13.78 6.43 -0.91
CA PHE A 420 -13.89 7.21 0.31
C PHE A 420 -14.49 8.60 0.06
N TYR A 421 -14.01 9.32 -0.95
CA TYR A 421 -14.51 10.66 -1.26
C TYR A 421 -15.90 10.65 -1.89
N LEU A 422 -16.24 9.62 -2.66
CA LEU A 422 -17.61 9.43 -3.16
C LEU A 422 -18.59 9.17 -2.00
N GLU A 423 -18.25 8.27 -1.08
CA GLU A 423 -19.07 7.98 0.10
C GLU A 423 -19.23 9.20 1.03
N GLN A 424 -18.21 10.04 1.17
CA GLN A 424 -18.31 11.31 1.89
C GLN A 424 -19.33 12.30 1.27
N LYS A 425 -19.62 12.17 -0.03
CA LYS A 425 -20.67 12.94 -0.72
C LYS A 425 -22.04 12.26 -0.68
N GLY A 426 -22.19 11.20 0.11
CA GLY A 426 -23.43 10.44 0.22
C GLY A 426 -23.70 9.51 -0.97
N ILE A 427 -22.69 9.28 -1.83
CA ILE A 427 -22.79 8.37 -2.95
C ILE A 427 -22.66 6.94 -2.43
N GLN A 428 -23.63 6.11 -2.75
CA GLN A 428 -23.65 4.71 -2.34
C GLN A 428 -22.70 3.89 -3.19
N THR A 429 -21.95 2.99 -2.53
CA THR A 429 -21.09 2.05 -3.22
C THR A 429 -21.88 0.82 -3.65
N LEU A 430 -21.66 0.37 -4.86
CA LEU A 430 -22.24 -0.87 -5.40
C LEU A 430 -21.71 -2.05 -4.58
N SER A 431 -22.64 -2.85 -4.06
CA SER A 431 -22.33 -4.10 -3.36
C SER A 431 -23.05 -5.27 -4.03
N ALA A 432 -22.51 -6.48 -3.89
CA ALA A 432 -23.08 -7.67 -4.50
C ALA A 432 -24.51 -8.02 -4.02
N THR A 433 -24.98 -7.38 -2.95
CA THR A 433 -26.14 -7.88 -2.21
C THR A 433 -27.36 -6.97 -2.20
N ASP A 434 -27.24 -5.63 -2.33
CA ASP A 434 -28.34 -4.83 -1.78
C ASP A 434 -28.98 -3.74 -2.65
N VAL A 435 -28.37 -3.26 -3.73
CA VAL A 435 -28.98 -2.18 -4.50
C VAL A 435 -28.66 -2.26 -5.98
N SER A 436 -29.69 -2.22 -6.79
CA SER A 436 -29.54 -2.14 -8.25
C SER A 436 -29.66 -0.68 -8.70
N PRO A 437 -28.66 -0.10 -9.34
CA PRO A 437 -28.80 1.16 -10.04
C PRO A 437 -29.90 1.05 -11.11
N LYS A 438 -30.59 2.15 -11.35
CA LYS A 438 -31.67 2.21 -12.34
C LYS A 438 -31.14 2.74 -13.67
N PRO A 439 -31.81 2.47 -14.78
CA PRO A 439 -31.51 3.13 -16.05
C PRO A 439 -31.48 4.64 -15.90
N GLY A 440 -30.42 5.27 -16.41
CA GLY A 440 -30.15 6.71 -16.26
C GLY A 440 -29.31 7.08 -15.04
N ASP A 441 -29.09 6.17 -14.09
CA ASP A 441 -28.14 6.40 -12.99
C ASP A 441 -26.69 6.38 -13.53
N LEU A 442 -25.83 7.22 -12.96
CA LEU A 442 -24.41 7.26 -13.30
C LEU A 442 -23.60 6.35 -12.38
N ILE A 443 -22.56 5.75 -12.93
CA ILE A 443 -21.60 4.93 -12.20
C ILE A 443 -20.23 5.52 -12.38
N VAL A 444 -19.54 5.77 -11.27
CA VAL A 444 -18.14 6.21 -11.24
C VAL A 444 -17.26 5.02 -10.84
N ARG A 445 -16.28 4.67 -11.69
CA ARG A 445 -15.39 3.54 -11.44
C ARG A 445 -13.97 3.81 -11.93
N HIS A 446 -12.99 3.11 -11.34
CA HIS A 446 -11.65 3.04 -11.92
C HIS A 446 -11.66 2.20 -13.19
N LYS A 447 -10.91 2.61 -14.21
CA LYS A 447 -10.68 1.79 -15.40
C LYS A 447 -9.65 0.70 -15.16
N LEU A 448 -8.66 0.96 -14.30
CA LEU A 448 -7.52 0.06 -14.06
C LEU A 448 -7.73 -0.91 -12.89
N TYR A 449 -8.68 -0.63 -12.00
CA TYR A 449 -8.94 -1.41 -10.77
C TYR A 449 -10.33 -2.04 -10.81
N HIS A 450 -10.51 -3.06 -11.66
CA HIS A 450 -11.75 -3.81 -11.71
C HIS A 450 -11.72 -4.93 -10.67
N TYR A 451 -12.49 -4.78 -9.59
CA TYR A 451 -12.76 -5.86 -8.66
C TYR A 451 -14.21 -6.32 -8.86
N GLY A 452 -14.39 -7.41 -9.61
CA GLY A 452 -15.57 -8.28 -9.73
C GLY A 452 -17.00 -7.71 -9.81
N LEU A 453 -17.32 -6.66 -9.07
CA LEU A 453 -18.63 -5.98 -9.11
C LEU A 453 -18.78 -5.05 -10.31
N ALA A 454 -17.69 -4.46 -10.74
CA ALA A 454 -17.68 -3.60 -11.91
C ALA A 454 -18.03 -4.39 -13.19
N ASP A 455 -17.74 -5.69 -13.24
CA ASP A 455 -17.95 -6.49 -14.45
C ASP A 455 -19.43 -6.84 -14.65
N SER A 456 -20.16 -7.23 -13.60
CA SER A 456 -21.60 -7.53 -13.70
C SER A 456 -22.43 -6.28 -13.97
N VAL A 457 -22.07 -5.15 -13.36
CA VAL A 457 -22.70 -3.84 -13.60
C VAL A 457 -22.13 -3.18 -14.86
N GLY A 458 -20.86 -3.45 -15.18
CA GLY A 458 -20.19 -2.97 -16.39
C GLY A 458 -20.84 -3.45 -17.68
N ALA A 459 -21.32 -4.71 -17.69
CA ALA A 459 -22.10 -5.27 -18.80
C ALA A 459 -23.43 -4.53 -19.06
N LEU A 460 -23.93 -3.81 -18.05
CA LEU A 460 -25.21 -3.09 -18.10
C LEU A 460 -25.02 -1.56 -18.20
N SER A 461 -23.81 -1.06 -18.45
CA SER A 461 -23.53 0.37 -18.46
C SER A 461 -22.78 0.79 -19.72
N ILE A 462 -23.05 2.01 -20.19
CA ILE A 462 -22.36 2.65 -21.32
C ILE A 462 -21.42 3.72 -20.78
N ILE A 463 -20.13 3.64 -21.12
CA ILE A 463 -19.15 4.64 -20.73
C ILE A 463 -19.48 5.95 -21.47
N LEU A 464 -19.84 6.97 -20.68
CA LEU A 464 -20.07 8.32 -21.20
C LEU A 464 -18.75 9.06 -21.42
N LYS A 465 -17.85 8.96 -20.43
CA LYS A 465 -16.54 9.65 -20.48
C LYS A 465 -15.51 8.92 -19.62
N THR A 466 -14.29 8.91 -20.13
CA THR A 466 -13.10 8.52 -19.38
C THR A 466 -12.28 9.76 -19.06
N PHE A 467 -11.99 9.97 -17.79
CA PHE A 467 -11.17 11.05 -17.30
C PHE A 467 -9.77 10.53 -17.02
N THR A 468 -8.77 11.13 -17.62
CA THR A 468 -7.37 10.80 -17.40
C THR A 468 -6.79 11.76 -16.37
N LEU A 469 -6.52 11.26 -15.16
CA LEU A 469 -5.99 12.06 -14.06
C LEU A 469 -4.47 12.16 -14.16
N THR A 470 -3.96 13.33 -14.47
CA THR A 470 -2.53 13.55 -14.75
C THR A 470 -1.93 14.64 -13.87
N SER A 471 -0.61 14.68 -13.80
CA SER A 471 0.17 15.79 -13.26
C SER A 471 1.46 15.97 -14.04
N ALA A 472 1.93 17.21 -14.10
CA ALA A 472 3.21 17.55 -14.72
C ALA A 472 4.43 17.01 -13.94
N PHE A 473 4.27 16.62 -12.67
CA PHE A 473 5.38 16.11 -11.86
C PHE A 473 5.86 14.74 -12.39
N PRO A 474 7.16 14.59 -12.70
CA PRO A 474 7.66 13.47 -13.49
C PRO A 474 8.00 12.22 -12.68
N VAL A 475 7.55 12.09 -11.44
CA VAL A 475 7.79 10.92 -10.59
C VAL A 475 6.48 10.22 -10.28
N ARG A 476 6.49 8.88 -10.40
CA ARG A 476 5.37 8.01 -10.01
C ARG A 476 5.85 7.08 -8.91
N THR A 477 5.07 7.00 -7.83
CA THR A 477 5.31 6.13 -6.67
C THR A 477 4.32 4.96 -6.63
N TYR A 478 3.11 5.17 -7.15
CA TYR A 478 2.08 4.14 -7.22
C TYR A 478 1.32 4.29 -8.53
N ASN A 479 1.68 3.46 -9.51
CA ASN A 479 1.14 3.59 -10.86
C ASN A 479 1.41 2.32 -11.68
N GLN A 480 0.36 1.60 -12.04
CA GLN A 480 0.47 0.35 -12.80
C GLN A 480 1.01 0.57 -14.21
N ALA A 481 0.56 1.60 -14.91
CA ALA A 481 1.00 1.89 -16.29
C ALA A 481 2.49 2.25 -16.36
N ALA A 482 3.03 2.89 -15.30
CA ALA A 482 4.45 3.19 -15.18
C ALA A 482 5.26 2.06 -14.52
N GLY A 483 4.61 1.08 -13.91
CA GLY A 483 5.26 0.01 -13.17
C GLY A 483 5.86 0.45 -11.83
N ALA A 484 5.29 1.46 -11.17
CA ALA A 484 5.73 1.95 -9.86
C ALA A 484 4.85 1.39 -8.75
N GLY A 485 5.46 0.76 -7.75
CA GLY A 485 4.76 0.02 -6.71
C GLY A 485 5.20 0.35 -5.27
N PHE A 486 5.44 1.62 -4.91
CA PHE A 486 5.89 2.00 -3.57
C PHE A 486 5.05 1.39 -2.45
N HIS A 487 3.73 1.40 -2.62
CA HIS A 487 2.78 0.83 -1.68
C HIS A 487 2.45 -0.65 -1.94
N ASP A 488 2.60 -1.12 -3.19
CA ASP A 488 2.25 -2.46 -3.61
C ASP A 488 3.05 -2.86 -4.85
N SER A 489 3.93 -3.86 -4.73
CA SER A 489 4.74 -4.35 -5.85
C SER A 489 3.92 -5.01 -6.96
N ASN A 490 2.61 -5.27 -6.75
CA ASN A 490 1.72 -5.72 -7.83
C ASN A 490 1.51 -4.65 -8.89
N MET A 491 1.68 -3.36 -8.55
CA MET A 491 1.69 -2.25 -9.49
C MET A 491 3.02 -2.13 -10.26
N GLY A 492 4.12 -2.63 -9.70
CA GLY A 492 5.43 -2.62 -10.33
C GLY A 492 6.57 -3.04 -9.41
N LEU A 493 7.63 -3.58 -10.00
CA LEU A 493 8.80 -4.09 -9.28
C LEU A 493 9.76 -3.00 -8.78
N VAL A 494 9.51 -1.73 -9.12
CA VAL A 494 10.29 -0.59 -8.62
C VAL A 494 9.42 0.29 -7.74
N PRO A 495 9.92 0.82 -6.60
CA PRO A 495 9.11 1.64 -5.71
C PRO A 495 8.79 3.02 -6.31
N PHE A 496 9.57 3.50 -7.25
CA PHE A 496 9.30 4.72 -8.00
C PHE A 496 10.02 4.72 -9.35
N ILE A 497 9.49 5.53 -10.27
CA ILE A 497 10.05 5.69 -11.60
C ILE A 497 9.80 7.12 -12.12
N PHE A 498 10.68 7.58 -13.00
CA PHE A 498 10.45 8.81 -13.76
C PHE A 498 9.51 8.52 -14.93
N SER A 499 8.30 9.07 -14.86
CA SER A 499 7.24 8.85 -15.84
C SER A 499 6.23 10.01 -15.82
N ARG A 500 5.57 10.25 -16.96
CA ARG A 500 4.43 11.15 -17.10
C ARG A 500 3.11 10.39 -17.34
N ALA A 501 3.09 9.06 -17.11
CA ALA A 501 1.87 8.29 -17.18
C ALA A 501 0.78 8.90 -16.30
N ALA A 502 -0.47 8.76 -16.70
CA ALA A 502 -1.60 9.19 -15.88
C ALA A 502 -1.56 8.50 -14.52
N PHE A 503 -1.96 9.20 -13.47
CA PHE A 503 -2.06 8.60 -12.14
C PHE A 503 -3.19 7.58 -12.07
N ASP A 504 -4.32 7.92 -12.71
CA ASP A 504 -5.51 7.09 -12.74
C ASP A 504 -6.32 7.40 -14.01
N GLU A 505 -7.18 6.47 -14.38
CA GLU A 505 -8.23 6.68 -15.37
C GLU A 505 -9.56 6.33 -14.71
N VAL A 506 -10.47 7.31 -14.66
CA VAL A 506 -11.79 7.17 -14.03
C VAL A 506 -12.86 7.25 -15.10
N GLU A 507 -13.76 6.28 -15.10
CA GLU A 507 -14.88 6.22 -16.01
C GLU A 507 -16.17 6.69 -15.32
N VAL A 508 -16.92 7.53 -16.03
CA VAL A 508 -18.32 7.81 -15.73
C VAL A 508 -19.15 7.08 -16.77
N ALA A 509 -19.96 6.14 -16.30
CA ALA A 509 -20.83 5.33 -17.15
C ALA A 509 -22.28 5.53 -16.75
N GLU A 510 -23.21 5.39 -17.70
CA GLU A 510 -24.65 5.45 -17.47
C GLU A 510 -25.23 4.04 -17.50
N MET A 511 -26.09 3.73 -16.51
CA MET A 511 -26.84 2.49 -16.51
C MET A 511 -27.88 2.48 -17.63
N CYS A 512 -27.84 1.42 -18.42
CA CYS A 512 -28.80 1.21 -19.50
C CYS A 512 -29.94 0.27 -19.07
N PRO A 513 -31.10 0.34 -19.72
CA PRO A 513 -32.11 -0.71 -19.60
C PRO A 513 -31.51 -2.07 -19.93
N LEU A 514 -31.89 -3.11 -19.18
CA LEU A 514 -31.40 -4.48 -19.35
C LEU A 514 -31.46 -4.95 -20.82
N GLU A 515 -32.48 -4.49 -21.55
CA GLU A 515 -32.72 -4.77 -22.96
C GLU A 515 -31.69 -4.14 -23.90
N ALA A 516 -31.01 -3.07 -23.48
CA ALA A 516 -29.98 -2.36 -24.28
C ALA A 516 -28.56 -2.83 -23.94
N ALA A 517 -28.37 -3.42 -22.77
CA ALA A 517 -27.05 -3.73 -22.21
C ALA A 517 -26.55 -5.14 -22.50
N VAL A 518 -27.41 -6.02 -23.01
CA VAL A 518 -27.12 -7.47 -23.12
C VAL A 518 -26.18 -7.79 -24.30
N TRP A 519 -25.60 -6.77 -24.97
CA TRP A 519 -24.81 -7.09 -26.14
C TRP A 519 -23.37 -6.61 -26.11
N SER A 520 -22.52 -7.36 -25.44
CA SER A 520 -21.11 -7.50 -25.74
C SER A 520 -20.88 -8.99 -26.02
N PRO A 521 -20.60 -9.39 -27.27
CA PRO A 521 -20.29 -10.79 -27.52
C PRO A 521 -19.05 -11.18 -26.72
N GLU A 522 -19.09 -12.31 -26.04
CA GLU A 522 -17.92 -12.91 -25.43
C GLU A 522 -16.89 -13.23 -26.51
N GLY A 523 -16.06 -12.26 -26.86
CA GLY A 523 -15.01 -12.38 -27.85
C GLY A 523 -15.38 -11.88 -29.26
N PRO A 524 -14.46 -12.00 -30.22
CA PRO A 524 -14.63 -11.49 -31.57
C PRO A 524 -15.71 -12.26 -32.36
N ILE A 525 -16.56 -11.53 -33.12
CA ILE A 525 -17.55 -12.13 -34.01
C ILE A 525 -16.88 -12.50 -35.33
N PHE A 526 -16.96 -13.76 -35.70
CA PHE A 526 -16.44 -14.28 -36.97
C PHE A 526 -17.57 -14.48 -37.96
N MET A 527 -17.44 -13.93 -39.17
CA MET A 527 -18.33 -14.19 -40.29
C MET A 527 -17.52 -14.80 -41.45
N GLN A 528 -17.72 -16.06 -41.73
CA GLN A 528 -17.02 -16.75 -42.82
C GLN A 528 -17.91 -17.02 -44.05
N ARG A 529 -19.13 -17.46 -43.82
CA ARG A 529 -20.05 -17.89 -44.89
C ARG A 529 -21.31 -17.03 -45.00
N GLU A 530 -21.67 -16.35 -43.95
CA GLU A 530 -22.88 -15.52 -43.89
C GLU A 530 -22.60 -14.12 -44.49
N ALA A 531 -23.48 -13.65 -45.36
CA ALA A 531 -23.41 -12.32 -45.92
C ALA A 531 -23.92 -11.26 -44.94
N GLU A 532 -24.89 -11.61 -44.11
CA GLU A 532 -25.50 -10.76 -43.10
C GLU A 532 -25.79 -11.56 -41.84
N ARG A 533 -25.70 -10.90 -40.72
CA ARG A 533 -26.06 -11.45 -39.40
C ARG A 533 -26.79 -10.41 -38.59
N GLU A 534 -27.98 -10.74 -38.11
CA GLU A 534 -28.80 -9.86 -37.30
C GLU A 534 -28.76 -10.26 -35.82
N PHE A 535 -28.72 -9.26 -34.97
CA PHE A 535 -28.83 -9.41 -33.51
C PHE A 535 -30.05 -8.61 -33.06
N PRO A 536 -31.20 -9.29 -32.83
CA PRO A 536 -32.43 -8.60 -32.41
C PRO A 536 -32.27 -8.07 -31.00
N MET A 537 -32.43 -6.75 -30.82
CA MET A 537 -32.41 -6.08 -29.53
C MET A 537 -33.04 -4.70 -29.63
N LYS A 538 -33.56 -4.18 -28.55
CA LYS A 538 -34.02 -2.79 -28.49
C LYS A 538 -32.81 -1.87 -28.27
N ILE A 539 -32.48 -1.08 -29.27
CA ILE A 539 -31.39 -0.11 -29.20
C ILE A 539 -32.01 1.27 -28.95
N PRO A 540 -31.54 2.00 -27.93
CA PRO A 540 -31.98 3.39 -27.70
C PRO A 540 -31.71 4.25 -28.94
N SER A 541 -32.65 5.15 -29.29
CA SER A 541 -32.63 5.95 -30.51
C SER A 541 -31.42 6.89 -30.66
N ASN A 542 -30.65 7.08 -29.58
CA ASN A 542 -29.52 8.00 -29.51
C ASN A 542 -28.15 7.29 -29.37
N THR A 543 -28.01 6.09 -29.91
CA THR A 543 -26.79 5.30 -29.84
C THR A 543 -26.08 5.20 -31.19
N LYS A 544 -24.75 5.04 -31.17
CA LYS A 544 -23.91 4.61 -32.28
C LYS A 544 -23.17 3.34 -31.91
N ILE A 545 -22.74 2.61 -32.92
CA ILE A 545 -21.90 1.43 -32.75
C ILE A 545 -20.45 1.84 -33.00
N GLU A 546 -19.56 1.43 -32.10
CA GLU A 546 -18.12 1.49 -32.31
C GLU A 546 -17.58 0.04 -32.36
N TYR A 547 -16.70 -0.24 -33.31
CA TYR A 547 -16.09 -1.55 -33.50
C TYR A 547 -14.77 -1.44 -34.26
N GLU A 548 -13.92 -2.43 -34.08
CA GLU A 548 -12.75 -2.66 -34.90
C GLU A 548 -13.05 -3.78 -35.90
N LEU A 549 -12.74 -3.54 -37.17
CA LEU A 549 -13.02 -4.47 -38.26
C LEU A 549 -11.71 -4.93 -38.89
N ASP A 550 -11.53 -6.25 -38.94
CA ASP A 550 -10.49 -6.88 -39.73
C ASP A 550 -11.14 -7.54 -40.95
N GLY A 551 -11.06 -6.85 -42.09
CA GLY A 551 -11.73 -7.18 -43.34
C GLY A 551 -12.74 -6.10 -43.78
N ASP A 552 -13.44 -6.32 -44.91
CA ASP A 552 -14.44 -5.41 -45.46
C ASP A 552 -15.85 -5.75 -44.94
N GLY A 553 -16.49 -4.79 -44.28
CA GLY A 553 -17.86 -4.94 -43.79
C GLY A 553 -18.40 -3.65 -43.19
N ALA A 554 -19.65 -3.67 -42.80
CA ALA A 554 -20.32 -2.59 -42.10
C ALA A 554 -21.26 -3.13 -41.00
N ALA A 555 -21.45 -2.34 -39.94
CA ALA A 555 -22.49 -2.56 -38.96
C ALA A 555 -23.54 -1.45 -39.07
N ALA A 556 -24.79 -1.84 -39.15
CA ALA A 556 -25.92 -0.91 -39.19
C ALA A 556 -26.78 -1.05 -37.93
N VAL A 557 -27.13 0.09 -37.33
CA VAL A 557 -28.10 0.15 -36.24
C VAL A 557 -29.51 0.26 -36.84
N MET A 558 -30.36 -0.66 -36.45
CA MET A 558 -31.77 -0.64 -36.81
C MET A 558 -32.63 -0.50 -35.52
N THR A 559 -33.86 -0.07 -35.66
CA THR A 559 -34.80 0.00 -34.53
C THR A 559 -35.05 -1.36 -33.85
N SER A 560 -34.86 -2.45 -34.59
CA SER A 560 -35.04 -3.84 -34.15
C SER A 560 -33.74 -4.55 -33.73
N GLY A 561 -32.57 -3.91 -33.85
CA GLY A 561 -31.30 -4.55 -33.52
C GLY A 561 -30.10 -4.04 -34.29
N ILE A 562 -29.05 -4.87 -34.33
CA ILE A 562 -27.82 -4.62 -35.07
C ILE A 562 -27.75 -5.61 -36.24
N ARG A 563 -27.49 -5.11 -37.42
CA ARG A 563 -27.21 -5.91 -38.61
C ARG A 563 -25.72 -5.76 -38.98
N LEU A 564 -24.99 -6.88 -38.99
CA LEU A 564 -23.65 -6.94 -39.51
C LEU A 564 -23.70 -7.38 -40.98
N ILE A 565 -23.05 -6.63 -41.85
CA ILE A 565 -23.01 -6.89 -43.30
C ILE A 565 -21.57 -7.23 -43.66
N LYS A 566 -21.36 -8.38 -44.26
CA LYS A 566 -20.05 -8.83 -44.70
C LYS A 566 -19.76 -8.30 -46.10
N GLY A 567 -18.59 -7.73 -46.31
CA GLY A 567 -18.03 -7.38 -47.60
C GLY A 567 -17.44 -8.60 -48.35
N PRO A 568 -16.74 -8.38 -49.45
CA PRO A 568 -16.24 -9.45 -50.33
C PRO A 568 -15.12 -10.30 -49.74
N ALA A 569 -14.50 -9.91 -48.62
CA ALA A 569 -13.44 -10.68 -47.99
C ALA A 569 -13.90 -12.08 -47.53
N PRO A 570 -13.07 -13.12 -47.70
CA PRO A 570 -13.43 -14.47 -47.32
C PRO A 570 -13.72 -14.67 -45.85
N ARG A 571 -13.12 -13.82 -45.01
CA ARG A 571 -13.30 -13.83 -43.55
C ARG A 571 -13.34 -12.41 -43.04
N ILE A 572 -14.25 -12.12 -42.11
CA ILE A 572 -14.34 -10.85 -41.41
C ILE A 572 -14.36 -11.14 -39.92
N VAL A 573 -13.62 -10.34 -39.15
CA VAL A 573 -13.57 -10.41 -37.69
C VAL A 573 -13.96 -9.05 -37.13
N TRP A 574 -14.99 -9.00 -36.33
CA TRP A 574 -15.43 -7.83 -35.59
C TRP A 574 -14.90 -7.92 -34.18
N ARG A 575 -14.17 -6.91 -33.74
CA ARG A 575 -13.58 -6.83 -32.38
C ARG A 575 -14.04 -5.58 -31.68
N ASN A 576 -13.95 -5.58 -30.37
CA ASN A 576 -14.21 -4.40 -29.52
C ASN A 576 -15.55 -3.71 -29.85
N PHE A 577 -16.56 -4.52 -30.09
CA PHE A 577 -17.88 -4.03 -30.47
C PHE A 577 -18.54 -3.33 -29.29
N ARG A 578 -19.01 -2.07 -29.47
CA ARG A 578 -19.64 -1.26 -28.41
C ARG A 578 -20.85 -0.53 -28.94
N ILE A 579 -21.90 -0.46 -28.12
CA ILE A 579 -23.01 0.45 -28.33
C ILE A 579 -22.73 1.69 -27.46
N VAL A 580 -22.62 2.85 -28.07
CA VAL A 580 -22.31 4.11 -27.36
C VAL A 580 -23.35 5.19 -27.66
N PRO A 581 -23.67 6.10 -26.74
CA PRO A 581 -24.54 7.24 -27.00
C PRO A 581 -23.98 8.16 -28.10
N LYS A 582 -24.83 8.70 -28.97
CA LYS A 582 -24.40 9.55 -30.09
C LYS A 582 -23.78 10.86 -29.66
N GLN A 583 -24.18 11.44 -28.56
CA GLN A 583 -23.58 12.66 -27.97
C GLN A 583 -24.03 12.82 -26.51
N PHE A 584 -23.07 12.83 -25.60
CA PHE A 584 -23.16 13.63 -24.37
C PHE A 584 -21.80 14.33 -24.25
N ALA A 585 -21.76 15.63 -24.49
CA ALA A 585 -20.64 16.46 -24.13
C ALA A 585 -20.76 16.78 -22.64
N LEU A 586 -20.20 15.93 -21.78
CA LEU A 586 -19.77 16.38 -20.47
C LEU A 586 -18.57 17.31 -20.73
N GLN A 587 -18.74 18.62 -20.53
CA GLN A 587 -17.70 19.64 -20.64
C GLN A 587 -16.55 19.39 -19.69
#